data_109e32288b689ddaa960cdbbefb4eea2
#
_entry.id   109e32288b689ddaa960cdbbefb4eea2
#
_cell.length_a   1.000
_cell.length_b   1.000
_cell.length_c   1.000
_cell.angle_alpha   90.00
_cell.angle_beta   90.00
_cell.angle_gamma   90.00
#
_symmetry.space_group_name_H-M   'P 1'
#
loop_
_entity.id
_entity.type
_entity.pdbx_description
1 polymer ?
#
loop_
_entity_poly.entity_id
_entity_poly.type
_entity_poly.pdbx_seq_one_letter_code
_entity_poly.pdbx_strand_id
1 'polypeptide(L)'
;MSKFIYFPSFSAGEYGDKLKKDFRFRNGMTCRFYSEEMEEKYRHPQVLITAGAHFKTDGYRDKLGLTKDNLVMGDSGGYQIASGAMKWDIKHRDRIFKWLEENTDIAMNLDIPPRLKYQGQYAECLQISKENFKYFSDNQTGATQFMNVIQGDDEHTYMNWYNEVKDFDFLGWGIGGCGGSLYRFMSGVLALINGKEHLKDSTKVIHILGTSKIRDFLMLKQLSKSIGDVGSKAIITTDSSSPDRAVVFGTFYTGFSMKRGTFESV
;
A
#
# COMPACT_ATOMS: atom_id res chain seq x y z
N MET A 1 10.96 -19.64 -5.73
CA MET A 1 9.85 -19.07 -6.54
C MET A 1 9.65 -17.63 -6.13
N SER A 2 9.68 -16.69 -7.09
CA SER A 2 9.37 -15.28 -6.83
C SER A 2 7.91 -15.15 -6.35
N LYS A 3 7.68 -14.38 -5.29
CA LYS A 3 6.33 -14.17 -4.75
C LYS A 3 5.82 -12.79 -5.15
N PHE A 4 4.64 -12.75 -5.74
CA PHE A 4 3.87 -11.54 -5.96
C PHE A 4 2.60 -11.63 -5.11
N ILE A 5 2.33 -10.59 -4.30
CA ILE A 5 1.17 -10.55 -3.40
C ILE A 5 0.37 -9.27 -3.66
N TYR A 6 -0.93 -9.43 -3.78
CA TYR A 6 -1.88 -8.33 -3.89
C TYR A 6 -2.57 -8.11 -2.53
N PHE A 7 -2.71 -6.85 -2.14
CA PHE A 7 -3.44 -6.44 -0.94
C PHE A 7 -4.71 -5.68 -1.34
N PRO A 8 -5.90 -6.31 -1.30
CA PRO A 8 -7.14 -5.57 -1.41
C PRO A 8 -7.20 -4.49 -0.33
N SER A 9 -7.40 -3.25 -0.77
CA SER A 9 -7.57 -2.11 0.13
C SER A 9 -9.05 -1.76 0.19
N PHE A 10 -9.61 -1.67 1.38
CA PHE A 10 -10.94 -1.15 1.58
C PHE A 10 -10.85 0.20 2.28
N SER A 11 -11.46 1.18 1.65
CA SER A 11 -11.50 2.55 2.14
C SER A 11 -12.58 2.73 3.20
N ALA A 12 -12.56 3.89 3.86
CA ALA A 12 -13.69 4.34 4.65
C ALA A 12 -14.94 4.48 3.78
N GLY A 13 -16.07 4.04 4.27
CA GLY A 13 -17.35 4.14 3.58
C GLY A 13 -18.25 2.96 3.86
N GLU A 14 -19.31 2.84 3.09
CA GLU A 14 -20.37 1.85 3.33
C GLU A 14 -19.85 0.41 3.39
N TYR A 15 -18.89 0.05 2.53
CA TYR A 15 -18.33 -1.29 2.54
C TYR A 15 -17.46 -1.54 3.78
N GLY A 16 -16.63 -0.58 4.18
CA GLY A 16 -15.87 -0.67 5.43
C GLY A 16 -16.78 -0.81 6.66
N ASP A 17 -17.93 -0.15 6.66
CA ASP A 17 -18.92 -0.30 7.73
C ASP A 17 -19.61 -1.67 7.72
N LYS A 18 -19.86 -2.25 6.54
CA LYS A 18 -20.36 -3.62 6.42
C LYS A 18 -19.34 -4.65 6.93
N LEU A 19 -18.05 -4.46 6.63
CA LEU A 19 -16.97 -5.32 7.13
C LEU A 19 -16.88 -5.27 8.67
N LYS A 20 -16.94 -4.08 9.27
CA LYS A 20 -16.94 -3.94 10.75
C LYS A 20 -18.10 -4.63 11.41
N LYS A 21 -19.30 -4.56 10.79
CA LYS A 21 -20.54 -5.16 11.30
C LYS A 21 -20.69 -6.64 10.95
N ASP A 22 -19.71 -7.25 10.27
CA ASP A 22 -19.80 -8.62 9.74
C ASP A 22 -21.09 -8.85 8.96
N PHE A 23 -21.37 -7.98 7.99
CA PHE A 23 -22.54 -8.13 7.14
C PHE A 23 -22.54 -9.49 6.44
N ARG A 24 -23.71 -10.15 6.42
CA ARG A 24 -23.87 -11.44 5.75
C ARG A 24 -24.81 -11.33 4.57
N PHE A 25 -24.46 -12.01 3.49
CA PHE A 25 -25.31 -12.14 2.32
C PHE A 25 -26.52 -13.04 2.62
N ARG A 26 -27.53 -13.07 1.73
CA ARG A 26 -28.75 -13.87 1.91
C ARG A 26 -28.50 -15.37 2.09
N ASN A 27 -27.40 -15.88 1.53
CA ASN A 27 -26.96 -17.28 1.68
C ASN A 27 -26.17 -17.54 2.97
N GLY A 28 -26.08 -16.58 3.88
CA GLY A 28 -25.34 -16.67 5.15
C GLY A 28 -23.82 -16.42 5.03
N MET A 29 -23.29 -16.27 3.82
CA MET A 29 -21.86 -16.03 3.61
C MET A 29 -21.46 -14.66 4.16
N THR A 30 -20.32 -14.60 4.89
CA THR A 30 -19.74 -13.34 5.37
C THR A 30 -19.27 -12.47 4.22
N CYS A 31 -19.32 -11.13 4.37
CA CYS A 31 -18.67 -10.21 3.44
C CYS A 31 -17.16 -10.05 3.72
N ARG A 32 -16.66 -10.60 4.84
CA ARG A 32 -15.23 -10.57 5.22
C ARG A 32 -14.47 -11.60 4.41
N PHE A 33 -14.06 -11.24 3.19
CA PHE A 33 -13.33 -12.12 2.27
C PHE A 33 -12.01 -12.66 2.83
N TYR A 34 -11.50 -12.08 3.90
CA TYR A 34 -10.27 -12.50 4.60
C TYR A 34 -10.54 -13.46 5.76
N SER A 35 -11.80 -13.67 6.15
CA SER A 35 -12.21 -14.55 7.27
C SER A 35 -11.96 -16.00 6.94
N GLU A 36 -11.70 -16.81 7.99
CA GLU A 36 -11.63 -18.26 7.88
C GLU A 36 -12.97 -18.91 7.53
N GLU A 37 -14.08 -18.22 7.79
CA GLU A 37 -15.42 -18.65 7.39
C GLU A 37 -15.68 -18.57 5.88
N MET A 38 -14.81 -17.84 5.14
CA MET A 38 -14.91 -17.74 3.69
C MET A 38 -14.41 -19.02 3.04
N GLU A 39 -15.13 -19.52 2.02
CA GLU A 39 -14.66 -20.65 1.22
C GLU A 39 -13.24 -20.37 0.69
N GLU A 40 -12.33 -21.36 0.79
CA GLU A 40 -10.91 -21.22 0.45
C GLU A 40 -10.65 -20.58 -0.92
N LYS A 41 -11.47 -20.93 -1.92
CA LYS A 41 -11.34 -20.37 -3.29
C LYS A 41 -11.64 -18.86 -3.40
N TYR A 42 -12.32 -18.28 -2.41
CA TYR A 42 -12.68 -16.86 -2.34
C TYR A 42 -11.94 -16.14 -1.22
N ARG A 43 -11.29 -16.89 -0.34
CA ARG A 43 -10.55 -16.34 0.79
C ARG A 43 -9.27 -15.65 0.32
N HIS A 44 -9.06 -14.43 0.80
CA HIS A 44 -7.83 -13.67 0.57
C HIS A 44 -7.34 -13.08 1.90
N PRO A 45 -6.38 -13.73 2.59
CA PRO A 45 -6.01 -13.36 3.95
C PRO A 45 -5.15 -12.09 4.05
N GLN A 46 -4.64 -11.56 2.93
CA GLN A 46 -3.91 -10.30 2.89
C GLN A 46 -4.88 -9.14 2.73
N VAL A 47 -4.68 -8.08 3.50
CA VAL A 47 -5.51 -6.87 3.42
C VAL A 47 -4.66 -5.63 3.63
N LEU A 48 -5.08 -4.51 3.03
CA LEU A 48 -4.52 -3.20 3.33
C LEU A 48 -5.59 -2.33 4.01
N ILE A 49 -5.19 -1.70 5.12
CA ILE A 49 -6.01 -0.73 5.85
C ILE A 49 -5.27 0.62 5.91
N THR A 50 -6.02 1.74 5.93
CA THR A 50 -5.40 3.06 5.93
C THR A 50 -5.60 3.80 7.25
N ALA A 51 -4.50 4.25 7.84
CA ALA A 51 -4.53 5.16 8.97
C ALA A 51 -5.16 6.50 8.61
N GLY A 52 -4.95 6.99 7.39
CA GLY A 52 -5.45 8.28 6.92
C GLY A 52 -6.96 8.49 7.10
N ALA A 53 -7.74 7.42 7.13
CA ALA A 53 -9.18 7.47 7.37
C ALA A 53 -9.57 7.03 8.80
N HIS A 54 -8.73 6.26 9.49
CA HIS A 54 -9.14 5.51 10.68
C HIS A 54 -8.27 5.74 11.92
N PHE A 55 -7.22 6.58 11.87
CA PHE A 55 -6.29 6.81 12.99
C PHE A 55 -6.95 7.33 14.28
N LYS A 56 -8.23 7.69 14.24
CA LYS A 56 -9.03 8.08 15.42
C LYS A 56 -9.86 6.91 15.98
N THR A 57 -9.76 5.72 15.37
CA THR A 57 -10.55 4.56 15.76
C THR A 57 -9.66 3.55 16.45
N ASP A 58 -9.79 3.42 17.73
CA ASP A 58 -9.04 2.43 18.52
C ASP A 58 -9.53 1.00 18.21
N GLY A 59 -8.62 0.02 18.26
CA GLY A 59 -8.92 -1.39 18.03
C GLY A 59 -9.54 -1.64 16.65
N TYR A 60 -9.02 -0.99 15.62
CA TYR A 60 -9.60 -1.09 14.27
C TYR A 60 -9.45 -2.48 13.68
N ARG A 61 -8.31 -3.15 13.94
CA ARG A 61 -8.04 -4.54 13.55
C ARG A 61 -9.13 -5.48 14.10
N ASP A 62 -9.44 -5.36 15.38
CA ASP A 62 -10.46 -6.19 16.06
C ASP A 62 -11.87 -5.91 15.52
N LYS A 63 -12.21 -4.64 15.29
CA LYS A 63 -13.50 -4.25 14.70
C LYS A 63 -13.73 -4.84 13.31
N LEU A 64 -12.68 -5.06 12.57
CA LEU A 64 -12.74 -5.76 11.29
C LEU A 64 -12.78 -7.29 11.46
N GLY A 65 -12.47 -7.83 12.63
CA GLY A 65 -12.34 -9.26 12.87
C GLY A 65 -11.09 -9.85 12.20
N LEU A 66 -10.04 -9.04 12.06
CA LEU A 66 -8.75 -9.49 11.53
C LEU A 66 -7.98 -10.21 12.63
N THR A 67 -7.58 -11.43 12.36
CA THR A 67 -6.85 -12.31 13.28
C THR A 67 -5.34 -12.31 12.97
N LYS A 68 -4.56 -13.09 13.72
CA LYS A 68 -3.14 -13.33 13.45
C LYS A 68 -2.86 -14.08 12.13
N ASP A 69 -3.88 -14.74 11.57
CA ASP A 69 -3.76 -15.45 10.30
C ASP A 69 -3.92 -14.52 9.09
N ASN A 70 -4.28 -13.26 9.34
CA ASN A 70 -4.32 -12.22 8.32
C ASN A 70 -3.02 -11.44 8.30
N LEU A 71 -2.46 -11.25 7.12
CA LEU A 71 -1.35 -10.31 6.92
C LEU A 71 -1.93 -8.92 6.62
N VAL A 72 -1.75 -8.00 7.56
CA VAL A 72 -2.33 -6.66 7.49
C VAL A 72 -1.25 -5.64 7.14
N MET A 73 -1.41 -5.01 5.98
CA MET A 73 -0.57 -3.90 5.55
C MET A 73 -1.24 -2.56 5.89
N GLY A 74 -0.45 -1.60 6.39
CA GLY A 74 -0.91 -0.26 6.76
C GLY A 74 -0.49 0.79 5.74
N ASP A 75 -1.46 1.55 5.22
CA ASP A 75 -1.21 2.82 4.54
C ASP A 75 -1.24 3.96 5.56
N SER A 76 -0.20 4.78 5.58
CA SER A 76 -0.06 5.88 6.54
C SER A 76 -1.00 7.07 6.27
N GLY A 77 -1.53 7.19 5.06
CA GLY A 77 -2.46 8.25 4.71
C GLY A 77 -1.84 9.48 4.05
N GLY A 78 -0.66 9.36 3.47
CA GLY A 78 -0.03 10.46 2.73
C GLY A 78 -0.91 11.02 1.61
N TYR A 79 -1.64 10.16 0.90
CA TYR A 79 -2.60 10.60 -0.11
C TYR A 79 -3.75 11.43 0.47
N GLN A 80 -4.27 11.08 1.64
CA GLN A 80 -5.33 11.83 2.32
C GLN A 80 -4.85 13.23 2.74
N ILE A 81 -3.58 13.36 3.12
CA ILE A 81 -2.95 14.65 3.39
C ILE A 81 -2.83 15.45 2.08
N ALA A 82 -2.30 14.85 1.03
CA ALA A 82 -2.10 15.53 -0.26
C ALA A 82 -3.42 15.95 -0.90
N SER A 83 -4.48 15.16 -0.78
CA SER A 83 -5.82 15.50 -1.28
C SER A 83 -6.56 16.55 -0.43
N GLY A 84 -6.07 16.87 0.77
CA GLY A 84 -6.72 17.78 1.71
C GLY A 84 -7.84 17.13 2.53
N ALA A 85 -8.08 15.82 2.39
CA ALA A 85 -9.03 15.09 3.21
C ALA A 85 -8.57 15.00 4.68
N MET A 86 -7.26 15.09 4.91
CA MET A 86 -6.66 15.18 6.24
C MET A 86 -5.66 16.34 6.28
N LYS A 87 -5.67 17.10 7.38
CA LYS A 87 -4.67 18.14 7.60
C LYS A 87 -3.39 17.50 8.15
N TRP A 88 -2.25 17.89 7.58
CA TRP A 88 -0.96 17.55 8.15
C TRP A 88 -0.68 18.34 9.43
N ASP A 89 -0.31 17.67 10.49
CA ASP A 89 0.33 18.21 11.69
C ASP A 89 1.07 17.09 12.48
N ILE A 90 1.96 17.50 13.40
CA ILE A 90 2.77 16.58 14.20
C ILE A 90 1.89 15.66 15.09
N LYS A 91 0.77 16.16 15.61
CA LYS A 91 -0.12 15.35 16.46
C LYS A 91 -0.81 14.25 15.63
N HIS A 92 -1.11 14.52 14.36
CA HIS A 92 -1.63 13.50 13.46
C HIS A 92 -0.57 12.46 13.13
N ARG A 93 0.69 12.87 12.87
CA ARG A 93 1.81 11.94 12.67
C ARG A 93 1.92 10.95 13.83
N ASP A 94 1.97 11.47 15.08
CA ASP A 94 2.15 10.64 16.26
C ASP A 94 0.99 9.66 16.47
N ARG A 95 -0.24 10.09 16.17
CA ARG A 95 -1.42 9.22 16.23
C ARG A 95 -1.45 8.18 15.11
N ILE A 96 -1.04 8.55 13.90
CA ILE A 96 -0.92 7.63 12.76
C ILE A 96 0.11 6.55 13.09
N PHE A 97 1.28 6.94 13.58
CA PHE A 97 2.32 6.02 14.00
C PHE A 97 1.80 5.00 15.01
N LYS A 98 1.21 5.48 16.11
CA LYS A 98 0.65 4.62 17.15
C LYS A 98 -0.43 3.69 16.60
N TRP A 99 -1.34 4.21 15.79
CA TRP A 99 -2.41 3.41 15.18
C TRP A 99 -1.86 2.32 14.26
N LEU A 100 -0.81 2.61 13.47
CA LEU A 100 -0.16 1.60 12.62
C LEU A 100 0.45 0.50 13.49
N GLU A 101 1.19 0.84 14.53
CA GLU A 101 1.79 -0.13 15.46
C GLU A 101 0.75 -1.04 16.14
N GLU A 102 -0.46 -0.53 16.40
CA GLU A 102 -1.53 -1.29 17.03
C GLU A 102 -2.34 -2.18 16.07
N ASN A 103 -2.36 -1.86 14.79
CA ASN A 103 -3.34 -2.45 13.87
C ASN A 103 -2.74 -3.17 12.66
N THR A 104 -1.42 -3.10 12.43
CA THR A 104 -0.80 -3.62 11.21
C THR A 104 0.42 -4.49 11.49
N ASP A 105 0.75 -5.37 10.55
CA ASP A 105 1.97 -6.21 10.63
C ASP A 105 3.12 -5.57 9.84
N ILE A 106 2.78 -4.92 8.71
CA ILE A 106 3.70 -4.16 7.85
C ILE A 106 3.06 -2.83 7.53
N ALA A 107 3.80 -1.73 7.50
CA ALA A 107 3.22 -0.44 7.15
C ALA A 107 4.17 0.46 6.34
N MET A 108 3.59 1.30 5.48
CA MET A 108 4.30 2.41 4.86
C MET A 108 4.60 3.49 5.90
N ASN A 109 5.80 4.04 5.86
CA ASN A 109 6.14 5.26 6.56
C ASN A 109 5.28 6.44 6.09
N LEU A 110 5.12 7.46 6.93
CA LEU A 110 4.30 8.61 6.58
C LEU A 110 5.09 9.57 5.67
N ASP A 111 4.87 9.45 4.38
CA ASP A 111 5.34 10.40 3.38
C ASP A 111 4.29 11.47 3.05
N ILE A 112 4.73 12.59 2.54
CA ILE A 112 3.86 13.64 1.99
C ILE A 112 4.08 13.68 0.48
N PRO A 113 3.15 13.13 -0.33
CA PRO A 113 3.32 13.13 -1.78
C PRO A 113 3.33 14.56 -2.36
N PRO A 114 4.32 14.91 -3.22
CA PRO A 114 4.40 16.25 -3.85
C PRO A 114 3.37 16.40 -4.98
N ARG A 115 2.10 16.19 -4.68
CA ARG A 115 0.98 16.11 -5.62
C ARG A 115 -0.23 16.85 -5.07
N LEU A 116 -1.20 17.07 -5.94
CA LEU A 116 -2.47 17.73 -5.58
C LEU A 116 -2.19 19.07 -4.91
N LYS A 117 -2.61 19.29 -3.68
CA LYS A 117 -2.36 20.56 -2.98
C LYS A 117 -0.89 20.88 -2.72
N TYR A 118 -0.01 19.87 -2.78
CA TYR A 118 1.45 20.03 -2.64
C TYR A 118 2.18 20.00 -3.99
N GLN A 119 1.46 20.13 -5.11
CA GLN A 119 2.10 20.15 -6.42
C GLN A 119 3.10 21.32 -6.51
N GLY A 120 4.31 21.03 -6.97
CA GLY A 120 5.40 22.00 -7.04
C GLY A 120 6.20 22.18 -5.74
N GLN A 121 5.82 21.52 -4.64
CA GLN A 121 6.47 21.64 -3.34
C GLN A 121 7.35 20.40 -3.03
N TYR A 122 8.06 19.89 -4.03
CA TYR A 122 8.82 18.63 -3.91
C TYR A 122 9.83 18.66 -2.75
N ALA A 123 10.63 19.71 -2.62
CA ALA A 123 11.66 19.80 -1.58
C ALA A 123 11.07 19.86 -0.17
N GLU A 124 9.96 20.59 0.01
CA GLU A 124 9.25 20.68 1.28
C GLU A 124 8.62 19.33 1.66
N CYS A 125 7.97 18.66 0.70
CA CYS A 125 7.39 17.32 0.91
C CYS A 125 8.46 16.30 1.30
N LEU A 126 9.60 16.31 0.62
CA LEU A 126 10.73 15.45 0.94
C LEU A 126 11.25 15.71 2.36
N GLN A 127 11.44 16.98 2.73
CA GLN A 127 11.93 17.34 4.06
C GLN A 127 10.98 16.88 5.16
N ILE A 128 9.68 17.13 5.02
CA ILE A 128 8.66 16.68 5.99
C ILE A 128 8.66 15.14 6.06
N SER A 129 8.76 14.47 4.93
CA SER A 129 8.79 13.00 4.89
C SER A 129 10.02 12.43 5.61
N LYS A 130 11.21 13.04 5.42
CA LYS A 130 12.41 12.65 6.17
C LYS A 130 12.26 12.80 7.69
N GLU A 131 11.66 13.89 8.13
CA GLU A 131 11.38 14.13 9.55
C GLU A 131 10.41 13.08 10.11
N ASN A 132 9.41 12.69 9.33
CA ASN A 132 8.49 11.62 9.70
C ASN A 132 9.21 10.26 9.76
N PHE A 133 10.05 9.94 8.76
CA PHE A 133 10.80 8.69 8.72
C PHE A 133 11.76 8.58 9.90
N LYS A 134 12.44 9.67 10.23
CA LYS A 134 13.27 9.74 11.43
C LYS A 134 12.45 9.46 12.69
N TYR A 135 11.28 10.09 12.83
CA TYR A 135 10.41 9.84 13.97
C TYR A 135 9.97 8.38 14.08
N PHE A 136 9.58 7.76 12.95
CA PHE A 136 9.18 6.34 12.91
C PHE A 136 10.37 5.44 13.27
N SER A 137 11.56 5.72 12.72
CA SER A 137 12.78 4.98 13.03
C SER A 137 13.17 5.05 14.50
N ASP A 138 13.07 6.24 15.11
CA ASP A 138 13.45 6.48 16.50
C ASP A 138 12.44 5.86 17.49
N ASN A 139 11.18 5.66 17.10
CA ASN A 139 10.09 5.28 18.01
C ASN A 139 9.51 3.88 17.74
N GLN A 140 9.86 3.21 16.64
CA GLN A 140 9.32 1.88 16.31
C GLN A 140 9.62 0.87 17.42
N THR A 141 8.61 0.09 17.80
CA THR A 141 8.73 -0.94 18.83
C THR A 141 9.03 -2.32 18.26
N GLY A 142 8.84 -2.50 16.95
CA GLY A 142 8.91 -3.76 16.24
C GLY A 142 7.57 -4.51 16.19
N ALA A 143 6.49 -3.95 16.74
CA ALA A 143 5.15 -4.50 16.61
C ALA A 143 4.68 -4.47 15.15
N THR A 144 5.03 -3.39 14.44
CA THR A 144 4.85 -3.24 12.99
C THR A 144 6.21 -3.08 12.30
N GLN A 145 6.38 -3.73 11.16
CA GLN A 145 7.56 -3.59 10.31
C GLN A 145 7.32 -2.45 9.30
N PHE A 146 8.03 -1.34 9.46
CA PHE A 146 7.86 -0.20 8.55
C PHE A 146 8.64 -0.34 7.24
N MET A 147 8.18 0.32 6.19
CA MET A 147 8.84 0.44 4.88
C MET A 147 9.15 1.90 4.58
N ASN A 148 10.30 2.16 3.96
CA ASN A 148 10.56 3.43 3.31
C ASN A 148 9.56 3.68 2.18
N VAL A 149 9.25 4.95 1.91
CA VAL A 149 8.43 5.33 0.74
C VAL A 149 9.20 6.32 -0.11
N ILE A 150 9.23 6.08 -1.42
CA ILE A 150 9.80 7.02 -2.40
C ILE A 150 8.70 7.63 -3.27
N GLN A 151 8.87 8.90 -3.60
CA GLN A 151 7.95 9.68 -4.44
C GLN A 151 8.71 10.38 -5.55
N GLY A 152 8.09 10.51 -6.72
CA GLY A 152 8.69 11.20 -7.86
C GLY A 152 7.74 11.28 -9.04
N ASP A 153 8.13 12.03 -10.07
CA ASP A 153 7.44 12.14 -11.35
C ASP A 153 8.25 11.53 -12.51
N ASP A 154 9.57 11.39 -12.30
CA ASP A 154 10.53 10.86 -13.25
C ASP A 154 11.69 10.14 -12.54
N GLU A 155 12.61 9.56 -13.29
CA GLU A 155 13.74 8.81 -12.76
C GLU A 155 14.63 9.69 -11.84
N HIS A 156 14.86 10.95 -12.21
CA HIS A 156 15.69 11.86 -11.45
C HIS A 156 15.08 12.18 -10.08
N THR A 157 13.80 12.50 -10.03
CA THR A 157 13.11 12.86 -8.78
C THR A 157 12.94 11.64 -7.86
N TYR A 158 12.64 10.44 -8.39
CA TYR A 158 12.64 9.22 -7.59
C TYR A 158 14.02 8.88 -7.05
N MET A 159 15.08 8.99 -7.85
CA MET A 159 16.45 8.72 -7.41
C MET A 159 16.90 9.73 -6.36
N ASN A 160 16.55 11.01 -6.51
CA ASN A 160 16.88 12.03 -5.51
C ASN A 160 16.17 11.72 -4.18
N TRP A 161 14.86 11.39 -4.20
CA TRP A 161 14.14 11.02 -3.00
C TRP A 161 14.75 9.77 -2.34
N TYR A 162 15.03 8.73 -3.13
CA TYR A 162 15.72 7.53 -2.66
C TYR A 162 17.04 7.86 -1.94
N ASN A 163 17.90 8.67 -2.55
CA ASN A 163 19.19 9.02 -1.96
C ASN A 163 19.04 9.73 -0.60
N GLU A 164 17.99 10.50 -0.41
CA GLU A 164 17.74 11.24 0.82
C GLU A 164 17.16 10.37 1.96
N VAL A 165 16.59 9.19 1.65
CA VAL A 165 15.93 8.34 2.64
C VAL A 165 16.50 6.92 2.75
N LYS A 166 17.49 6.55 1.92
CA LYS A 166 18.03 5.19 1.84
C LYS A 166 18.74 4.70 3.09
N ASP A 167 19.15 5.62 3.96
CA ASP A 167 19.90 5.28 5.18
C ASP A 167 18.96 4.95 6.37
N PHE A 168 17.64 5.11 6.22
CA PHE A 168 16.71 4.59 7.21
C PHE A 168 16.58 3.07 7.07
N ASP A 169 16.83 2.36 8.18
CA ASP A 169 16.77 0.89 8.21
C ASP A 169 15.34 0.41 8.46
N PHE A 170 14.64 0.12 7.37
CA PHE A 170 13.29 -0.41 7.37
C PHE A 170 13.18 -1.70 6.55
N LEU A 171 12.07 -2.42 6.68
CA LEU A 171 11.82 -3.72 6.04
C LEU A 171 11.97 -3.73 4.52
N GLY A 172 11.76 -2.60 3.86
CA GLY A 172 11.78 -2.50 2.40
C GLY A 172 11.27 -1.16 1.89
N TRP A 173 10.63 -1.18 0.73
CA TRP A 173 10.34 0.03 -0.05
C TRP A 173 8.90 0.08 -0.56
N GLY A 174 8.25 1.21 -0.38
CA GLY A 174 7.02 1.59 -1.07
C GLY A 174 7.34 2.56 -2.21
N ILE A 175 6.75 2.34 -3.39
CA ILE A 175 6.83 3.25 -4.53
C ILE A 175 5.49 3.95 -4.66
N GLY A 176 5.44 5.22 -4.26
CA GLY A 176 4.25 6.05 -4.35
C GLY A 176 4.14 6.77 -5.69
N GLY A 177 2.97 7.35 -5.93
CA GLY A 177 2.76 8.18 -7.12
C GLY A 177 2.59 7.45 -8.44
N CYS A 178 2.58 6.13 -8.44
CA CYS A 178 2.44 5.32 -9.66
C CYS A 178 1.06 5.43 -10.33
N GLY A 179 0.05 5.89 -9.61
CA GLY A 179 -1.36 5.87 -9.98
C GLY A 179 -1.65 6.17 -11.46
N GLY A 180 -1.89 5.12 -12.24
CA GLY A 180 -2.25 5.21 -13.66
C GLY A 180 -1.11 5.54 -14.64
N SER A 181 0.11 5.81 -14.18
CA SER A 181 1.27 6.15 -15.02
C SER A 181 2.30 5.04 -15.02
N LEU A 182 2.41 4.33 -16.14
CA LEU A 182 3.45 3.33 -16.36
C LEU A 182 4.87 3.94 -16.25
N TYR A 183 5.05 5.15 -16.76
CA TYR A 183 6.33 5.85 -16.71
C TYR A 183 6.79 6.06 -15.27
N ARG A 184 5.93 6.62 -14.41
CA ARG A 184 6.25 6.81 -12.99
C ARG A 184 6.54 5.50 -12.26
N PHE A 185 5.73 4.48 -12.53
CA PHE A 185 5.95 3.15 -11.98
C PHE A 185 7.35 2.63 -12.33
N MET A 186 7.73 2.67 -13.61
CA MET A 186 9.05 2.23 -14.06
C MET A 186 10.18 3.08 -13.49
N SER A 187 10.02 4.40 -13.43
CA SER A 187 11.01 5.31 -12.84
C SER A 187 11.28 4.99 -11.36
N GLY A 188 10.23 4.72 -10.57
CA GLY A 188 10.39 4.31 -9.18
C GLY A 188 11.09 2.96 -9.02
N VAL A 189 10.73 1.98 -9.86
CA VAL A 189 11.40 0.67 -9.90
C VAL A 189 12.87 0.83 -10.27
N LEU A 190 13.20 1.63 -11.29
CA LEU A 190 14.58 1.87 -11.72
C LEU A 190 15.41 2.54 -10.61
N ALA A 191 14.84 3.46 -9.85
CA ALA A 191 15.54 4.07 -8.71
C ALA A 191 15.99 3.00 -7.68
N LEU A 192 15.13 2.05 -7.34
CA LEU A 192 15.47 0.97 -6.41
C LEU A 192 16.46 -0.04 -7.03
N ILE A 193 16.35 -0.32 -8.33
CA ILE A 193 17.30 -1.20 -9.04
C ILE A 193 18.69 -0.56 -9.11
N ASN A 194 18.76 0.71 -9.46
CA ASN A 194 20.02 1.48 -9.51
C ASN A 194 20.68 1.58 -8.12
N GLY A 195 19.87 1.70 -7.05
CA GLY A 195 20.30 1.61 -5.66
C GLY A 195 20.65 0.19 -5.20
N LYS A 196 20.49 -0.83 -6.06
CA LYS A 196 20.69 -2.26 -5.77
C LYS A 196 19.83 -2.78 -4.60
N GLU A 197 18.73 -2.11 -4.28
CA GLU A 197 17.86 -2.49 -3.17
C GLU A 197 17.33 -3.92 -3.30
N HIS A 198 16.98 -4.34 -4.52
CA HIS A 198 16.52 -5.70 -4.80
C HIS A 198 17.54 -6.80 -4.48
N LEU A 199 18.82 -6.47 -4.28
CA LEU A 199 19.89 -7.41 -3.93
C LEU A 199 20.26 -7.37 -2.44
N LYS A 200 19.76 -6.41 -1.68
CA LYS A 200 20.03 -6.29 -0.24
C LYS A 200 19.21 -7.32 0.55
N ASP A 201 19.86 -8.02 1.46
CA ASP A 201 19.17 -8.95 2.37
C ASP A 201 18.22 -8.24 3.35
N SER A 202 18.42 -6.94 3.62
CA SER A 202 17.52 -6.11 4.42
C SER A 202 16.21 -5.80 3.69
N THR A 203 16.21 -5.71 2.36
CA THR A 203 15.00 -5.44 1.58
C THR A 203 14.15 -6.70 1.43
N LYS A 204 13.11 -6.83 2.24
CA LYS A 204 12.18 -7.97 2.21
C LYS A 204 10.97 -7.74 1.30
N VAL A 205 10.55 -6.49 1.14
CA VAL A 205 9.35 -6.11 0.40
C VAL A 205 9.64 -4.91 -0.52
N ILE A 206 9.13 -4.96 -1.74
CA ILE A 206 8.99 -3.81 -2.63
C ILE A 206 7.52 -3.70 -2.98
N HIS A 207 6.87 -2.65 -2.49
CA HIS A 207 5.44 -2.40 -2.62
C HIS A 207 5.16 -1.28 -3.62
N ILE A 208 4.26 -1.53 -4.57
CA ILE A 208 3.83 -0.54 -5.55
C ILE A 208 2.43 -0.07 -5.16
N LEU A 209 2.32 1.20 -4.74
CA LEU A 209 1.08 1.74 -4.21
C LEU A 209 0.04 2.00 -5.32
N GLY A 210 -1.19 1.56 -5.05
CA GLY A 210 -2.38 1.99 -5.77
C GLY A 210 -2.51 1.50 -7.21
N THR A 211 -2.05 0.28 -7.54
CA THR A 211 -2.20 -0.25 -8.90
C THR A 211 -3.04 -1.54 -8.95
N SER A 212 -3.99 -1.59 -9.89
CA SER A 212 -4.94 -2.71 -10.04
C SER A 212 -5.23 -3.11 -11.49
N LYS A 213 -4.56 -2.49 -12.46
CA LYS A 213 -4.75 -2.85 -13.86
C LYS A 213 -4.09 -4.19 -14.13
N ILE A 214 -4.76 -5.08 -14.88
CA ILE A 214 -4.22 -6.40 -15.27
C ILE A 214 -2.84 -6.27 -15.92
N ARG A 215 -2.65 -5.30 -16.81
CA ARG A 215 -1.35 -5.03 -17.43
C ARG A 215 -0.26 -4.81 -16.36
N ASP A 216 -0.57 -4.02 -15.35
CA ASP A 216 0.38 -3.69 -14.30
C ASP A 216 0.67 -4.94 -13.44
N PHE A 217 -0.33 -5.78 -13.18
CA PHE A 217 -0.12 -7.07 -12.49
C PHE A 217 0.78 -8.03 -13.28
N LEU A 218 0.61 -8.10 -14.59
CA LEU A 218 1.49 -8.91 -15.44
C LEU A 218 2.93 -8.41 -15.39
N MET A 219 3.12 -7.08 -15.40
CA MET A 219 4.44 -6.46 -15.27
C MET A 219 5.05 -6.70 -13.89
N LEU A 220 4.27 -6.58 -12.81
CA LEU A 220 4.73 -6.85 -11.45
C LEU A 220 5.13 -8.32 -11.27
N LYS A 221 4.35 -9.24 -11.84
CA LYS A 221 4.69 -10.66 -11.85
C LYS A 221 5.98 -10.93 -12.61
N GLN A 222 6.17 -10.29 -13.77
CA GLN A 222 7.42 -10.41 -14.53
C GLN A 222 8.59 -9.78 -13.76
N LEU A 223 8.42 -8.60 -13.16
CA LEU A 223 9.43 -7.97 -12.31
C LEU A 223 9.83 -8.90 -11.17
N SER A 224 8.85 -9.46 -10.45
CA SER A 224 9.09 -10.41 -9.36
C SER A 224 9.93 -11.60 -9.82
N LYS A 225 9.63 -12.14 -11.01
CA LYS A 225 10.44 -13.22 -11.61
C LYS A 225 11.86 -12.74 -11.91
N SER A 226 11.99 -11.61 -12.62
CA SER A 226 13.30 -11.11 -13.07
C SER A 226 14.25 -10.78 -11.91
N ILE A 227 13.75 -10.15 -10.83
CA ILE A 227 14.59 -9.91 -9.65
C ILE A 227 14.93 -11.22 -8.91
N GLY A 228 14.01 -12.19 -8.88
CA GLY A 228 14.26 -13.51 -8.35
C GLY A 228 15.32 -14.29 -9.13
N ASP A 229 15.35 -14.17 -10.44
CA ASP A 229 16.35 -14.81 -11.33
C ASP A 229 17.77 -14.27 -11.07
N VAL A 230 17.91 -13.05 -10.54
CA VAL A 230 19.21 -12.47 -10.11
C VAL A 230 19.47 -12.61 -8.62
N GLY A 231 18.71 -13.45 -7.91
CA GLY A 231 18.95 -13.80 -6.52
C GLY A 231 18.26 -12.93 -5.48
N SER A 232 17.37 -12.01 -5.87
CA SER A 232 16.58 -11.22 -4.92
C SER A 232 15.69 -12.10 -4.05
N LYS A 233 15.63 -11.75 -2.76
CA LYS A 233 14.67 -12.35 -1.79
C LYS A 233 13.45 -11.46 -1.57
N ALA A 234 13.42 -10.25 -2.15
CA ALA A 234 12.34 -9.31 -1.98
C ALA A 234 11.03 -9.84 -2.58
N ILE A 235 9.94 -9.63 -1.86
CA ILE A 235 8.58 -9.94 -2.33
C ILE A 235 8.03 -8.69 -2.99
N ILE A 236 7.53 -8.82 -4.21
CA ILE A 236 6.81 -7.72 -4.89
C ILE A 236 5.37 -7.73 -4.43
N THR A 237 4.89 -6.58 -3.99
CA THR A 237 3.51 -6.44 -3.53
C THR A 237 2.85 -5.21 -4.16
N THR A 238 1.53 -5.19 -4.19
CA THR A 238 0.74 -4.02 -4.60
C THR A 238 -0.62 -4.02 -3.91
N ASP A 239 -1.27 -2.87 -3.90
CA ASP A 239 -2.61 -2.69 -3.35
C ASP A 239 -3.56 -2.00 -4.34
N SER A 240 -4.83 -2.10 -4.08
CA SER A 240 -5.84 -1.25 -4.71
C SER A 240 -7.18 -1.33 -4.00
N SER A 241 -7.89 -0.20 -3.99
CA SER A 241 -9.30 -0.11 -3.58
C SER A 241 -10.28 -0.38 -4.74
N SER A 242 -9.82 -0.79 -5.93
CA SER A 242 -10.70 -1.01 -7.08
C SER A 242 -11.75 -2.09 -6.84
N PRO A 243 -11.48 -3.23 -6.19
CA PRO A 243 -12.52 -4.22 -5.88
C PRO A 243 -13.58 -3.67 -4.92
N ASP A 244 -13.16 -2.93 -3.88
CA ASP A 244 -14.06 -2.26 -2.94
C ASP A 244 -14.98 -1.27 -3.68
N ARG A 245 -14.40 -0.42 -4.51
CA ARG A 245 -15.16 0.55 -5.32
C ARG A 245 -16.13 -0.13 -6.29
N ALA A 246 -15.72 -1.22 -6.94
CA ALA A 246 -16.60 -1.97 -7.83
C ALA A 246 -17.85 -2.47 -7.07
N VAL A 247 -17.68 -3.03 -5.89
CA VAL A 247 -18.80 -3.47 -5.04
C VAL A 247 -19.72 -2.31 -4.64
N VAL A 248 -19.14 -1.19 -4.20
CA VAL A 248 -19.91 0.01 -3.79
C VAL A 248 -20.73 0.58 -4.94
N PHE A 249 -20.19 0.61 -6.16
CA PHE A 249 -20.87 1.13 -7.34
C PHE A 249 -21.70 0.10 -8.09
N GLY A 250 -21.84 -1.12 -7.54
CA GLY A 250 -22.60 -2.20 -8.18
C GLY A 250 -22.01 -2.67 -9.51
N THR A 251 -20.72 -2.47 -9.71
CA THR A 251 -20.02 -2.86 -10.94
C THR A 251 -19.68 -4.34 -10.92
N PHE A 252 -20.12 -5.09 -11.93
CA PHE A 252 -19.80 -6.49 -12.10
C PHE A 252 -18.84 -6.68 -13.28
N TYR A 253 -17.75 -7.42 -13.05
CA TYR A 253 -16.84 -7.81 -14.12
C TYR A 253 -17.45 -8.98 -14.90
N THR A 254 -17.66 -8.79 -16.20
CA THR A 254 -18.29 -9.77 -17.09
C THR A 254 -17.27 -10.51 -17.96
N GLY A 255 -16.07 -9.98 -18.10
CA GLY A 255 -15.03 -10.56 -18.92
C GLY A 255 -13.73 -9.78 -18.89
N PHE A 256 -12.80 -10.22 -19.72
CA PHE A 256 -11.53 -9.53 -19.94
C PHE A 256 -11.25 -9.36 -21.43
N SER A 257 -11.07 -8.11 -21.86
CA SER A 257 -10.72 -7.78 -23.22
C SER A 257 -9.20 -7.88 -23.44
N MET A 258 -8.74 -8.91 -24.08
CA MET A 258 -7.32 -9.05 -24.45
C MET A 258 -6.84 -7.90 -25.32
N LYS A 259 -7.69 -7.38 -26.22
CA LYS A 259 -7.36 -6.26 -27.12
C LYS A 259 -7.11 -4.96 -26.33
N ARG A 260 -7.90 -4.71 -25.30
CA ARG A 260 -7.82 -3.49 -24.47
C ARG A 260 -6.95 -3.67 -23.21
N GLY A 261 -6.66 -4.90 -22.82
CA GLY A 261 -5.97 -5.21 -21.56
C GLY A 261 -6.75 -4.78 -20.31
N THR A 262 -8.10 -4.76 -20.40
CA THR A 262 -8.98 -4.29 -19.31
C THR A 262 -10.11 -5.27 -19.05
N PHE A 263 -10.61 -5.26 -17.80
CA PHE A 263 -11.87 -5.93 -17.51
C PHE A 263 -13.03 -5.24 -18.21
N GLU A 264 -13.95 -6.06 -18.69
CA GLU A 264 -15.27 -5.62 -19.13
C GLU A 264 -16.21 -5.65 -17.93
N SER A 265 -17.06 -4.65 -17.81
CA SER A 265 -17.95 -4.51 -16.66
C SER A 265 -19.32 -3.98 -17.09
N VAL A 266 -20.33 -4.29 -16.32
CA VAL A 266 -21.70 -3.74 -16.39
C VAL A 266 -22.02 -3.06 -15.07
#